data_35716aa7e0875b19baaabd253551852c
#
_entry.id   35716aa7e0875b19baaabd253551852c
#
_cell.length_a   1.000
_cell.length_b   1.000
_cell.length_c   1.000
_cell.angle_alpha   90.00
_cell.angle_beta   90.00
_cell.angle_gamma   90.00
#
_symmetry.space_group_name_H-M   'P 1'
#
loop_
_entity.id
_entity.type
_entity.pdbx_description
1 polymer ?
#
loop_
_entity_poly.entity_id
_entity_poly.type
_entity_poly.pdbx_seq_one_letter_code
_entity_poly.pdbx_strand_id
1 'polypeptide(L)' 'MMINTDTIISISEANQNFSKVARLVEEKGPAVIMKNNAPKYIVIEFSKIPESDEVADKAAVSIAKKLINEKK' A
#
# COMPACT_ATOMS: atom_id res chain seq x y z
N MET A 1 -4.18 -5.54 -11.14
CA MET A 1 -4.34 -5.61 -9.66
C MET A 1 -5.81 -5.63 -9.30
N MET A 2 -6.23 -6.63 -8.57
CA MET A 2 -7.61 -6.69 -8.11
C MET A 2 -7.72 -6.09 -6.71
N ILE A 3 -8.69 -5.22 -6.52
CA ILE A 3 -8.91 -4.58 -5.22
C ILE A 3 -10.18 -5.13 -4.60
N ASN A 4 -10.04 -5.65 -3.40
CA ASN A 4 -11.16 -6.17 -2.63
C ASN A 4 -11.90 -5.02 -1.95
N THR A 5 -13.22 -4.98 -2.06
CA THR A 5 -14.00 -3.91 -1.42
C THR A 5 -13.84 -3.89 0.09
N ASP A 6 -13.49 -5.02 0.71
CA ASP A 6 -13.23 -5.08 2.15
C ASP A 6 -11.99 -4.29 2.54
N THR A 7 -11.15 -3.94 1.58
CA THR A 7 -9.92 -3.20 1.83
C THR A 7 -10.02 -1.74 1.38
N ILE A 8 -11.23 -1.21 1.28
CA ILE A 8 -11.44 0.21 1.04
C ILE A 8 -11.62 0.87 2.41
N ILE A 9 -10.70 1.75 2.77
CA ILE A 9 -10.58 2.27 4.12
C ILE A 9 -10.49 3.79 4.08
N SER A 10 -11.16 4.49 5.00
CA SER A 10 -11.05 5.93 5.08
C SER A 10 -9.68 6.33 5.62
N ILE A 11 -9.22 7.53 5.25
CA ILE A 11 -7.95 8.04 5.77
C ILE A 11 -7.98 8.19 7.29
N SER A 12 -9.13 8.56 7.85
CA SER A 12 -9.27 8.68 9.29
C SER A 12 -9.08 7.34 9.99
N GLU A 13 -9.69 6.30 9.46
CA GLU A 13 -9.54 4.96 10.03
C GLU A 13 -8.11 4.47 9.90
N ALA A 14 -7.48 4.71 8.75
CA ALA A 14 -6.09 4.32 8.55
C ALA A 14 -5.16 5.02 9.54
N ASN A 15 -5.39 6.29 9.80
CA ASN A 15 -4.58 7.05 10.75
C ASN A 15 -4.77 6.58 12.19
N GLN A 16 -5.97 6.17 12.54
CA GLN A 16 -6.26 5.72 13.90
C GLN A 16 -5.66 4.36 14.19
N ASN A 17 -5.59 3.50 13.20
CA ASN A 17 -5.13 2.13 13.43
C ASN A 17 -4.47 1.54 12.19
N PHE A 18 -3.27 2.02 11.91
CA PHE A 18 -2.54 1.54 10.76
C PHE A 18 -2.16 0.06 10.86
N SER A 19 -2.00 -0.46 12.10
CA SER A 19 -1.70 -1.88 12.28
C SER A 19 -2.80 -2.75 11.70
N LYS A 20 -4.06 -2.32 11.83
CA LYS A 20 -5.19 -3.03 11.24
C LYS A 20 -5.11 -2.99 9.71
N VAL A 21 -4.74 -1.85 9.16
CA VAL A 21 -4.59 -1.71 7.70
C VAL A 21 -3.51 -2.67 7.20
N ALA A 22 -2.37 -2.70 7.89
CA ALA A 22 -1.28 -3.59 7.51
C ALA A 22 -1.72 -5.05 7.52
N ARG A 23 -2.47 -5.45 8.53
CA ARG A 23 -2.98 -6.82 8.63
C ARG A 23 -3.94 -7.14 7.49
N LEU A 24 -4.84 -6.21 7.17
CA LEU A 24 -5.75 -6.41 6.06
C LEU A 24 -5.01 -6.59 4.73
N VAL A 25 -3.97 -5.80 4.54
CA VAL A 25 -3.16 -5.90 3.33
C VAL A 25 -2.47 -7.26 3.25
N GLU A 26 -1.98 -7.77 4.37
CA GLU A 26 -1.34 -9.08 4.40
C GLU A 26 -2.32 -10.21 4.14
N GLU A 27 -3.53 -10.10 4.66
CA GLU A 27 -4.53 -11.15 4.54
C GLU A 27 -5.34 -11.10 3.25
N LYS A 28 -5.69 -9.91 2.81
CA LYS A 28 -6.64 -9.74 1.70
C LYS A 28 -6.08 -9.05 0.48
N GLY A 29 -4.91 -8.45 0.57
CA GLY A 29 -4.28 -7.79 -0.55
C GLY A 29 -4.37 -6.27 -0.46
N PRO A 30 -4.08 -5.56 -1.56
CA PRO A 30 -3.96 -4.11 -1.54
C PRO A 30 -5.18 -3.40 -0.96
N ALA A 31 -4.92 -2.35 -0.19
CA ALA A 31 -5.96 -1.53 0.40
C ALA A 31 -5.97 -0.15 -0.26
N VAL A 32 -7.17 0.40 -0.47
CA VAL A 32 -7.33 1.74 -1.01
C VAL A 32 -7.69 2.67 0.14
N ILE A 33 -6.94 3.74 0.29
CA ILE A 33 -7.21 4.75 1.31
C ILE A 33 -8.00 5.88 0.67
N MET A 34 -9.19 6.13 1.20
CA MET A 34 -10.11 7.12 0.67
C MET A 34 -10.01 8.43 1.43
N LYS A 35 -10.09 9.53 0.72
CA LYS A 35 -10.15 10.85 1.32
C LYS A 35 -11.17 11.68 0.57
N ASN A 36 -12.13 12.26 1.29
CA ASN A 36 -13.20 13.06 0.70
C ASN A 36 -13.95 12.28 -0.40
N ASN A 37 -14.25 11.01 -0.11
CA ASN A 37 -14.97 10.11 -1.01
C ASN A 37 -14.25 9.83 -2.32
N ALA A 38 -12.94 9.99 -2.35
CA ALA A 38 -12.14 9.70 -3.54
C ALA A 38 -10.92 8.87 -3.16
N PRO A 39 -10.50 7.93 -4.01
CA PRO A 39 -9.28 7.18 -3.76
C PRO A 39 -8.08 8.13 -3.74
N LYS A 40 -7.26 8.04 -2.72
CA LYS A 40 -6.11 8.92 -2.55
C LYS A 40 -4.79 8.16 -2.50
N TYR A 41 -4.78 7.04 -1.79
CA TYR A 41 -3.57 6.24 -1.62
C TYR A 41 -3.88 4.77 -1.77
N ILE A 42 -2.85 4.00 -2.08
CA ILE A 42 -2.96 2.55 -2.08
C ILE A 42 -1.85 1.99 -1.18
N VAL A 43 -2.19 1.00 -0.38
CA VAL A 43 -1.24 0.30 0.47
C VAL A 43 -1.08 -1.10 -0.07
N ILE A 44 0.15 -1.49 -0.36
CA ILE A 44 0.44 -2.81 -0.88
C ILE A 44 1.69 -3.37 -0.17
N GLU A 45 1.66 -4.66 0.12
CA GLU A 45 2.82 -5.29 0.73
C GLU A 45 3.95 -5.34 -0.30
N PHE A 46 5.12 -4.87 0.08
CA PHE A 46 6.24 -4.72 -0.85
C PHE A 46 6.58 -6.02 -1.58
N SER A 47 6.57 -7.14 -0.87
CA SER A 47 6.91 -8.44 -1.47
C SER A 47 5.90 -8.92 -2.50
N LYS A 48 4.72 -8.31 -2.54
CA LYS A 48 3.64 -8.72 -3.45
C LYS A 48 3.42 -7.76 -4.61
N ILE A 49 4.34 -6.84 -4.83
CA ILE A 49 4.25 -5.94 -5.97
C ILE A 49 4.42 -6.76 -7.24
N PRO A 50 3.47 -6.66 -8.20
CA PRO A 50 3.51 -7.48 -9.40
C PRO A 50 4.76 -7.21 -10.24
N GLU A 51 5.47 -8.26 -10.61
CA GLU A 51 6.65 -8.15 -11.46
C GLU A 51 6.32 -7.72 -12.88
N SER A 52 5.10 -8.01 -13.31
CA SER A 52 4.65 -7.65 -14.66
C SER A 52 4.53 -6.13 -14.85
N ASP A 53 4.48 -5.38 -13.76
CA ASP A 53 4.41 -3.93 -13.81
C ASP A 53 5.82 -3.36 -13.58
N GLU A 54 6.60 -3.32 -14.64
CA GLU A 54 7.98 -2.88 -14.57
C GLU A 54 8.17 -1.47 -14.01
N VAL A 55 7.27 -0.58 -14.37
CA VAL A 55 7.39 0.81 -13.93
C VAL A 55 7.18 0.91 -12.43
N ALA A 56 6.10 0.31 -11.92
CA ALA A 56 5.81 0.32 -10.49
C ALA A 56 6.88 -0.43 -9.72
N ASP A 57 7.35 -1.54 -10.27
CA ASP A 57 8.38 -2.36 -9.64
C ASP A 57 9.69 -1.59 -9.49
N LYS A 58 10.12 -0.92 -10.55
CA LYS A 58 11.34 -0.12 -10.51
C LYS A 58 11.21 1.03 -9.53
N ALA A 59 10.08 1.70 -9.50
CA ALA A 59 9.84 2.80 -8.59
C ALA A 59 9.88 2.32 -7.14
N ALA A 60 9.22 1.21 -6.86
CA ALA A 60 9.18 0.65 -5.51
C ALA A 60 10.57 0.23 -5.04
N VAL A 61 11.32 -0.45 -5.90
CA VAL A 61 12.68 -0.89 -5.57
C VAL A 61 13.59 0.31 -5.35
N SER A 62 13.47 1.32 -6.19
CA SER A 62 14.27 2.53 -6.08
C SER A 62 14.02 3.26 -4.76
N ILE A 63 12.74 3.40 -4.40
CA ILE A 63 12.35 4.03 -3.14
C ILE A 63 12.86 3.22 -1.95
N ALA A 64 12.71 1.90 -2.00
CA ALA A 64 13.14 1.04 -0.92
C ALA A 64 14.65 1.13 -0.70
N LYS A 65 15.42 1.10 -1.78
CA LYS A 65 16.88 1.22 -1.69
C LYS A 65 17.30 2.56 -1.10
N LYS A 66 16.62 3.62 -1.51
CA LYS A 66 16.92 4.96 -1.00
C LYS A 66 16.65 5.04 0.49
N LEU A 67 15.52 4.51 0.94
CA LEU A 67 15.18 4.52 2.36
C LEU A 67 16.17 3.70 3.19
N ILE A 68 16.57 2.55 2.69
CA ILE A 68 17.54 1.70 3.38
C ILE A 68 18.87 2.43 3.52
N ASN A 69 19.33 3.10 2.47
CA ASN A 69 20.59 3.83 2.51
C ASN A 69 20.53 5.01 3.47
N GLU A 70 19.40 5.67 3.57
CA GLU A 70 19.25 6.81 4.46
C GLU A 70 19.16 6.42 5.93
N LYS A 71 18.85 5.18 6.22
CA LYS A 71 18.66 4.72 7.60
C LYS A 71 19.94 4.29 8.29
N LYS A 72 21.03 4.46 7.70
CA LYS A 72 22.29 4.06 8.32
C LYS A 72 22.60 4.79 9.62
#